data_7b288fc1e7966ce873c5eb8f814672f3
#
_entry.id   7b288fc1e7966ce873c5eb8f814672f3
#
_cell.length_a   1.000
_cell.length_b   1.000
_cell.length_c   1.000
_cell.angle_alpha   90.00
_cell.angle_beta   90.00
_cell.angle_gamma   90.00
#
_symmetry.space_group_name_H-M   'P 1'
#
loop_
_entity.id
_entity.type
_entity.pdbx_description
1 polymer ?
#
loop_
_entity_poly.entity_id
_entity_poly.type
_entity_poly.pdbx_seq_one_letter_code
_entity_poly.pdbx_strand_id
1 'polypeptide(L)'
;IEISKDLPDVALTKTKPNYRTAVILLTHDPKLDDPALHIALQSEAFYIGALGSKKTHQQRINRLKQAGFTEKQIDRVHGPIGLNIGASSPEEIAISILSEVIATLRLVK
;
A
#
# COMPACT_ATOMS: atom_id res chain seq x y z
N ILE A 1 -11.78 9.93 5.78
CA ILE A 1 -11.23 9.26 4.58
C ILE A 1 -11.38 10.20 3.40
N GLU A 2 -10.26 10.56 2.82
CA GLU A 2 -10.29 11.35 1.60
C GLU A 2 -10.31 10.42 0.39
N ILE A 3 -11.20 10.72 -0.55
CA ILE A 3 -11.26 10.00 -1.82
C ILE A 3 -10.89 10.98 -2.92
N SER A 4 -9.82 10.67 -3.65
CA SER A 4 -9.35 11.50 -4.75
C SER A 4 -9.65 10.85 -6.07
N LYS A 5 -10.03 11.68 -7.05
CA LYS A 5 -10.23 11.24 -8.45
C LYS A 5 -8.97 11.46 -9.28
N ASP A 6 -7.95 12.07 -8.70
CA ASP A 6 -6.65 12.25 -9.36
C ASP A 6 -5.95 10.90 -9.55
N LEU A 7 -4.97 10.87 -10.43
CA LEU A 7 -4.07 9.72 -10.52
C LEU A 7 -3.39 9.53 -9.16
N PRO A 8 -3.09 8.28 -8.76
CA PRO A 8 -2.59 8.01 -7.41
C PRO A 8 -1.37 8.83 -7.01
N ASP A 9 -0.38 9.00 -7.90
CA ASP A 9 0.82 9.76 -7.61
C ASP A 9 0.50 11.25 -7.43
N VAL A 10 -0.41 11.80 -8.24
CA VAL A 10 -0.84 13.21 -8.12
C VAL A 10 -1.57 13.41 -6.79
N ALA A 11 -2.49 12.49 -6.45
CA ALA A 11 -3.24 12.57 -5.20
C ALA A 11 -2.31 12.55 -3.99
N LEU A 12 -1.32 11.67 -3.96
CA LEU A 12 -0.36 11.57 -2.87
C LEU A 12 0.53 12.79 -2.76
N THR A 13 0.93 13.37 -3.91
CA THR A 13 1.72 14.60 -3.92
C THR A 13 0.95 15.75 -3.30
N LYS A 14 -0.35 15.87 -3.61
CA LYS A 14 -1.20 16.92 -3.05
C LYS A 14 -1.48 16.71 -1.56
N THR A 15 -1.73 15.46 -1.16
CA THR A 15 -2.13 15.12 0.20
C THR A 15 -0.96 15.11 1.18
N LYS A 16 0.24 14.75 0.70
CA LYS A 16 1.46 14.62 1.52
C LYS A 16 1.23 13.66 2.71
N PRO A 17 1.30 12.35 2.49
CA PRO A 17 1.05 11.36 3.54
C PRO A 17 1.92 11.60 4.79
N ASN A 18 1.32 11.46 5.95
CA ASN A 18 2.00 11.62 7.23
C ASN A 18 1.75 10.39 8.11
N TYR A 19 2.22 10.44 9.36
CA TYR A 19 2.13 9.30 10.28
C TYR A 19 0.69 8.85 10.62
N ARG A 20 -0.32 9.62 10.23
CA ARG A 20 -1.74 9.27 10.38
C ARG A 20 -2.35 8.76 9.09
N THR A 21 -1.58 8.68 8.02
CA THR A 21 -2.06 8.33 6.70
C THR A 21 -1.84 6.86 6.42
N ALA A 22 -2.88 6.16 5.99
CA ALA A 22 -2.79 4.83 5.41
C ALA A 22 -2.95 4.97 3.89
N VAL A 23 -2.01 4.41 3.13
CA VAL A 23 -2.05 4.44 1.68
C VAL A 23 -2.42 3.05 1.19
N ILE A 24 -3.54 2.96 0.47
CA ILE A 24 -4.07 1.70 -0.03
C ILE A 24 -4.20 1.79 -1.54
N LEU A 25 -3.46 0.95 -2.25
CA LEU A 25 -3.44 0.92 -3.71
C LEU A 25 -4.25 -0.28 -4.18
N LEU A 26 -5.33 -0.02 -4.89
CA LEU A 26 -6.28 -1.03 -5.35
C LEU A 26 -6.26 -1.25 -6.85
N THR A 27 -5.37 -0.59 -7.57
CA THR A 27 -5.25 -0.83 -9.01
C THR A 27 -4.31 -2.02 -9.27
N HIS A 28 -4.39 -2.57 -10.46
CA HIS A 28 -3.48 -3.63 -10.91
C HIS A 28 -2.50 -3.13 -11.97
N ASP A 29 -2.49 -1.83 -12.22
CA ASP A 29 -1.65 -1.24 -13.27
C ASP A 29 -0.37 -0.68 -12.67
N PRO A 30 0.80 -1.30 -12.95
CA PRO A 30 2.07 -0.81 -12.43
C PRO A 30 2.39 0.63 -12.84
N LYS A 31 1.86 1.08 -13.98
CA LYS A 31 2.06 2.47 -14.43
C LYS A 31 1.43 3.47 -13.47
N LEU A 32 0.38 3.08 -12.77
CA LEU A 32 -0.29 3.91 -11.78
C LEU A 32 0.24 3.66 -10.37
N ASP A 33 0.47 2.40 -10.03
CA ASP A 33 0.85 2.00 -8.68
C ASP A 33 2.31 2.33 -8.35
N ASP A 34 3.23 2.10 -9.28
CA ASP A 34 4.65 2.29 -8.98
C ASP A 34 4.99 3.75 -8.63
N PRO A 35 4.55 4.77 -9.38
CA PRO A 35 4.79 6.15 -8.96
C PRO A 35 4.20 6.47 -7.59
N ALA A 36 3.00 5.96 -7.30
CA ALA A 36 2.35 6.16 -6.02
C ALA A 36 3.13 5.49 -4.89
N LEU A 37 3.64 4.28 -5.11
CA LEU A 37 4.46 3.58 -4.12
C LEU A 37 5.76 4.33 -3.84
N HIS A 38 6.39 4.89 -4.86
CA HIS A 38 7.62 5.68 -4.67
C HIS A 38 7.37 6.85 -3.74
N ILE A 39 6.26 7.56 -3.93
CA ILE A 39 5.89 8.69 -3.07
C ILE A 39 5.57 8.21 -1.67
N ALA A 40 4.76 7.15 -1.54
CA ALA A 40 4.35 6.61 -0.24
C ALA A 40 5.56 6.12 0.57
N LEU A 41 6.51 5.45 -0.06
CA LEU A 41 7.70 4.93 0.62
C LEU A 41 8.65 6.03 1.08
N GLN A 42 8.59 7.20 0.48
CA GLN A 42 9.37 8.36 0.91
C GLN A 42 8.61 9.22 1.93
N SER A 43 7.39 8.83 2.26
CA SER A 43 6.54 9.55 3.21
C SER A 43 6.56 8.90 4.59
N GLU A 44 5.87 9.53 5.54
CA GLU A 44 5.72 9.02 6.90
C GLU A 44 4.44 8.21 7.11
N ALA A 45 3.75 7.80 6.01
CA ALA A 45 2.54 7.00 6.13
C ALA A 45 2.77 5.79 7.03
N PHE A 46 1.85 5.55 7.97
CA PHE A 46 2.02 4.43 8.91
C PHE A 46 1.68 3.08 8.28
N TYR A 47 0.90 3.09 7.20
CA TYR A 47 0.48 1.87 6.52
C TYR A 47 0.53 2.10 5.02
N ILE A 48 1.12 1.16 4.30
CA ILE A 48 1.15 1.14 2.84
C ILE A 48 0.77 -0.26 2.41
N GLY A 49 -0.33 -0.39 1.69
CA GLY A 49 -0.81 -1.67 1.23
C GLY A 49 -1.11 -1.65 -0.25
N ALA A 50 -0.89 -2.78 -0.93
CA ALA A 50 -1.11 -2.90 -2.36
C ALA A 50 -1.81 -4.19 -2.70
N LEU A 51 -2.89 -4.08 -3.47
CA LEU A 51 -3.68 -5.23 -3.93
C LEU A 51 -2.88 -6.07 -4.92
N GLY A 52 -3.13 -7.39 -4.92
CA GLY A 52 -2.51 -8.31 -5.85
C GLY A 52 -2.19 -9.66 -5.22
N SER A 53 -1.82 -10.62 -6.05
CA SER A 53 -1.39 -11.94 -5.59
C SER A 53 0.03 -11.88 -5.03
N LYS A 54 0.47 -13.00 -4.44
CA LYS A 54 1.87 -13.12 -3.99
C LYS A 54 2.85 -12.95 -5.15
N LYS A 55 2.51 -13.48 -6.32
CA LYS A 55 3.32 -13.34 -7.53
C LYS A 55 3.41 -11.87 -7.96
N THR A 56 2.28 -11.18 -7.97
CA THR A 56 2.23 -9.75 -8.32
C THR A 56 3.07 -8.94 -7.34
N HIS A 57 2.98 -9.27 -6.05
CA HIS A 57 3.76 -8.57 -5.03
C HIS A 57 5.27 -8.82 -5.22
N GLN A 58 5.68 -10.03 -5.55
CA GLN A 58 7.09 -10.33 -5.79
C GLN A 58 7.63 -9.53 -6.98
N GLN A 59 6.85 -9.40 -8.04
CA GLN A 59 7.21 -8.58 -9.20
C GLN A 59 7.36 -7.10 -8.80
N ARG A 60 6.46 -6.62 -7.94
CA ARG A 60 6.51 -5.25 -7.40
C ARG A 60 7.79 -5.03 -6.59
N ILE A 61 8.14 -5.99 -5.72
CA ILE A 61 9.38 -5.93 -4.94
C ILE A 61 10.60 -5.81 -5.86
N ASN A 62 10.64 -6.60 -6.92
CA ASN A 62 11.75 -6.57 -7.87
C ASN A 62 11.88 -5.20 -8.53
N ARG A 63 10.76 -4.59 -8.93
CA ARG A 63 10.78 -3.25 -9.52
C ARG A 63 11.26 -2.20 -8.53
N LEU A 64 10.84 -2.29 -7.28
CA LEU A 64 11.27 -1.35 -6.23
C LEU A 64 12.77 -1.47 -5.95
N LYS A 65 13.31 -2.70 -5.95
CA LYS A 65 14.76 -2.90 -5.81
C LYS A 65 15.53 -2.27 -6.97
N GLN A 66 15.02 -2.43 -8.20
CA GLN A 66 15.64 -1.83 -9.38
C GLN A 66 15.59 -0.30 -9.33
N ALA A 67 14.58 0.27 -8.69
CA ALA A 67 14.45 1.70 -8.51
C ALA A 67 15.33 2.27 -7.40
N GLY A 68 16.02 1.40 -6.65
CA GLY A 68 16.97 1.83 -5.62
C GLY A 68 16.43 1.87 -4.20
N PHE A 69 15.23 1.36 -3.95
CA PHE A 69 14.68 1.29 -2.60
C PHE A 69 15.37 0.20 -1.78
N THR A 70 15.58 0.45 -0.50
CA THR A 70 16.18 -0.53 0.42
C THR A 70 15.18 -1.60 0.82
N GLU A 71 15.69 -2.73 1.31
CA GLU A 71 14.81 -3.78 1.83
C GLU A 71 13.91 -3.28 2.96
N LYS A 72 14.46 -2.44 3.83
CA LYS A 72 13.69 -1.86 4.93
C LYS A 72 12.52 -1.02 4.43
N GLN A 73 12.74 -0.23 3.36
CA GLN A 73 11.67 0.54 2.75
C GLN A 73 10.63 -0.38 2.10
N ILE A 74 11.09 -1.38 1.36
CA ILE A 74 10.22 -2.32 0.65
C ILE A 74 9.35 -3.12 1.63
N ASP A 75 9.91 -3.50 2.78
CA ASP A 75 9.18 -4.26 3.81
C ASP A 75 8.01 -3.48 4.40
N ARG A 76 7.94 -2.17 4.20
CA ARG A 76 6.78 -1.37 4.63
C ARG A 76 5.55 -1.63 3.79
N VAL A 77 5.69 -2.21 2.60
CA VAL A 77 4.55 -2.48 1.71
C VAL A 77 3.90 -3.80 2.09
N HIS A 78 2.64 -3.74 2.50
CA HIS A 78 1.84 -4.94 2.78
C HIS A 78 1.31 -5.50 1.46
N GLY A 79 1.79 -6.64 1.06
CA GLY A 79 1.37 -7.32 -0.15
C GLY A 79 1.47 -8.84 -0.01
N PRO A 80 0.44 -9.58 -0.34
CA PRO A 80 -0.92 -9.08 -0.63
C PRO A 80 -1.52 -8.29 0.54
N ILE A 81 -2.29 -7.26 0.20
CA ILE A 81 -2.89 -6.40 1.23
C ILE A 81 -3.93 -7.16 2.07
N GLY A 82 -3.98 -6.83 3.36
CA GLY A 82 -4.96 -7.37 4.28
C GLY A 82 -4.47 -8.58 5.05
N LEU A 83 -5.14 -8.89 6.17
CA LEU A 83 -4.84 -10.07 6.96
C LEU A 83 -5.29 -11.32 6.21
N ASN A 84 -4.55 -12.41 6.36
CA ASN A 84 -4.87 -13.68 5.73
C ASN A 84 -5.98 -14.39 6.53
N ILE A 85 -7.22 -14.02 6.24
CA ILE A 85 -8.41 -14.60 6.91
C ILE A 85 -9.25 -15.45 5.95
N GLY A 86 -8.72 -15.76 4.77
CA GLY A 86 -9.47 -16.52 3.76
C GLY A 86 -10.52 -15.70 3.04
N ALA A 87 -10.39 -14.38 3.03
CA ALA A 87 -11.37 -13.49 2.39
C ALA A 87 -11.48 -13.75 0.90
N SER A 88 -12.72 -13.83 0.40
CA SER A 88 -12.98 -14.06 -1.03
C SER A 88 -13.95 -13.05 -1.63
N SER A 89 -14.93 -12.56 -0.87
CA SER A 89 -15.85 -11.53 -1.37
C SER A 89 -15.23 -10.14 -1.23
N PRO A 90 -15.70 -9.15 -2.01
CA PRO A 90 -15.23 -7.77 -1.86
C PRO A 90 -15.39 -7.24 -0.43
N GLU A 91 -16.49 -7.58 0.23
CA GLU A 91 -16.75 -7.15 1.61
C GLU A 91 -15.75 -7.78 2.57
N GLU A 92 -15.46 -9.07 2.41
CA GLU A 92 -14.49 -9.77 3.24
C GLU A 92 -13.08 -9.24 3.03
N ILE A 93 -12.73 -8.94 1.78
CA ILE A 93 -11.44 -8.36 1.44
C ILE A 93 -11.31 -6.98 2.10
N ALA A 94 -12.37 -6.15 2.04
CA ALA A 94 -12.37 -4.86 2.71
C ALA A 94 -12.16 -4.99 4.21
N ILE A 95 -12.81 -5.96 4.84
CA ILE A 95 -12.65 -6.23 6.28
C ILE A 95 -11.21 -6.64 6.58
N SER A 96 -10.61 -7.50 5.77
CA SER A 96 -9.23 -7.94 5.97
C SER A 96 -8.25 -6.77 5.88
N ILE A 97 -8.47 -5.85 4.95
CA ILE A 97 -7.63 -4.67 4.79
C ILE A 97 -7.76 -3.75 6.00
N LEU A 98 -9.00 -3.44 6.40
CA LEU A 98 -9.23 -2.57 7.55
C LEU A 98 -8.67 -3.19 8.83
N SER A 99 -8.78 -4.50 9.00
CA SER A 99 -8.22 -5.19 10.15
C SER A 99 -6.70 -5.05 10.20
N GLU A 100 -6.02 -5.18 9.07
CA GLU A 100 -4.57 -5.02 9.01
C GLU A 100 -4.16 -3.57 9.30
N VAL A 101 -4.90 -2.59 8.75
CA VAL A 101 -4.66 -1.17 9.01
C VAL A 101 -4.79 -0.88 10.50
N ILE A 102 -5.86 -1.37 11.13
CA ILE A 102 -6.10 -1.15 12.57
C ILE A 102 -5.02 -1.83 13.39
N ALA A 103 -4.64 -3.05 13.05
CA ALA A 103 -3.60 -3.76 13.76
C ALA A 103 -2.26 -3.01 13.67
N THR A 104 -1.92 -2.49 12.52
CA THR A 104 -0.70 -1.71 12.32
C THR A 104 -0.73 -0.44 13.16
N LEU A 105 -1.87 0.26 13.17
CA LEU A 105 -2.02 1.49 13.95
C LEU A 105 -1.90 1.24 15.46
N ARG A 106 -2.49 0.14 15.95
CA ARG A 106 -2.60 -0.11 17.40
C ARG A 106 -1.46 -0.91 17.99
N LEU A 107 -0.88 -1.84 17.24
CA LEU A 107 0.10 -2.80 17.75
C LEU A 107 1.55 -2.40 17.44
N VAL A 108 1.78 -1.57 16.45
CA VAL A 108 3.13 -1.08 16.12
C VAL A 108 3.46 0.11 17.00
N LYS A 109 4.63 0.07 17.60
CA LYS A 109 5.11 1.14 18.48
C LYS A 109 6.37 1.76 17.90
#